data_a65ffa620763f69c40f0c1d5967df814
#
_entry.id   a65ffa620763f69c40f0c1d5967df814
#
_cell.length_a   1.000
_cell.length_b   1.000
_cell.length_c   1.000
_cell.angle_alpha   90.00
_cell.angle_beta   90.00
_cell.angle_gamma   90.00
#
_symmetry.space_group_name_H-M   'P 1'
#
loop_
_entity.id
_entity.type
_entity.pdbx_description
1 polymer ?
#
loop_
_entity_poly.entity_id
_entity_poly.type
_entity_poly.pdbx_seq_one_letter_code
_entity_poly.pdbx_strand_id
1 'polypeptide(L)'
;MARYWDVDYEYVGYDKSWDDMQQMLEDGEIDMVTSPRKTPEREEKFGFSRPIGTNNGILTVRSDNSTIVDGNYSTYNGMRVALLNGSSRDKEFADFAGNKGFTYDPFYFDTTAEMEEALQSGNVDAIAATSMRKTNNERIVDKFDSSEFYVIVKKGNTELLNEINYAIDQMNAVEGDWKTTLYNKNYESIQTKNLEYTEKEKSIISQYSKDTPLHVLCDPTRYPYSYNENGEMKGIIPDYFRRIADYAGISYEFLTPATRDEYIAYQKNKETTDISIDARLETDNYAEAKKWGITAPFITMQMARVTRRDFDGKINVVATVDQTVSNSIEDAMAPGAEKLMCSTRQEMMEAVRKGKADAAFVYYYMAQAFVNSDTT
;
A
#
# COMPACT_ATOMS: atom_id res chain seq x y z
N MET A 1 5.31 0.15 -18.80
CA MET A 1 4.43 -0.88 -19.41
C MET A 1 4.88 -1.25 -20.83
N ALA A 2 5.24 -0.32 -21.72
CA ALA A 2 5.64 -0.63 -23.10
C ALA A 2 6.69 -1.75 -23.28
N ARG A 3 7.59 -1.96 -22.33
CA ARG A 3 8.55 -3.09 -22.39
C ARG A 3 7.93 -4.48 -22.25
N TYR A 4 6.74 -4.55 -21.67
CA TYR A 4 6.03 -5.81 -21.36
C TYR A 4 4.73 -5.95 -22.13
N TRP A 5 4.45 -4.97 -22.98
CA TRP A 5 3.26 -4.89 -23.80
C TRP A 5 3.66 -4.23 -25.12
N ASP A 6 3.65 -4.98 -26.19
CA ASP A 6 4.12 -4.55 -27.52
C ASP A 6 3.10 -3.62 -28.18
N VAL A 7 2.98 -2.40 -27.65
CA VAL A 7 2.08 -1.36 -28.15
C VAL A 7 2.79 -0.01 -28.19
N ASP A 8 2.40 0.82 -29.13
CA ASP A 8 2.77 2.23 -29.18
C ASP A 8 1.74 3.06 -28.43
N TYR A 9 2.19 4.09 -27.70
CA TYR A 9 1.35 5.02 -26.97
C TYR A 9 1.29 6.37 -27.64
N GLU A 10 0.08 6.87 -27.85
CA GLU A 10 -0.16 8.27 -28.14
C GLU A 10 -0.77 8.93 -26.91
N TYR A 11 -0.14 10.01 -26.45
CA TYR A 11 -0.65 10.78 -25.31
C TYR A 11 -1.51 11.94 -25.83
N VAL A 12 -2.75 11.98 -25.40
CA VAL A 12 -3.75 12.98 -25.79
C VAL A 12 -4.40 13.60 -24.56
N GLY A 13 -5.18 14.65 -24.72
CA GLY A 13 -5.98 15.24 -23.65
C GLY A 13 -5.21 16.19 -22.73
N TYR A 14 -4.03 16.70 -23.13
CA TYR A 14 -3.25 17.65 -22.33
C TYR A 14 -3.97 18.96 -22.01
N ASP A 15 -4.93 19.33 -22.83
CA ASP A 15 -5.74 20.55 -22.78
C ASP A 15 -7.16 20.29 -22.27
N LYS A 16 -7.46 19.08 -21.85
CA LYS A 16 -8.79 18.64 -21.44
C LYS A 16 -8.94 18.64 -19.92
N SER A 17 -10.15 18.92 -19.47
CA SER A 17 -10.52 18.72 -18.08
C SER A 17 -10.54 17.23 -17.72
N TRP A 18 -10.52 16.94 -16.43
CA TRP A 18 -10.65 15.57 -15.94
C TRP A 18 -11.95 14.90 -16.38
N ASP A 19 -13.05 15.63 -16.38
CA ASP A 19 -14.36 15.13 -16.78
C ASP A 19 -14.43 14.91 -18.30
N ASP A 20 -13.82 15.79 -19.10
CA ASP A 20 -13.72 15.60 -20.55
C ASP A 20 -12.94 14.33 -20.90
N MET A 21 -11.83 14.06 -20.22
CA MET A 21 -11.05 12.83 -20.45
C MET A 21 -11.85 11.57 -20.11
N GLN A 22 -12.66 11.60 -19.05
CA GLN A 22 -13.55 10.48 -18.72
C GLN A 22 -14.63 10.30 -19.80
N GLN A 23 -15.19 11.39 -20.29
CA GLN A 23 -16.19 11.35 -21.37
C GLN A 23 -15.58 10.78 -22.66
N MET A 24 -14.39 11.22 -23.07
CA MET A 24 -13.67 10.67 -24.22
C MET A 24 -13.44 9.16 -24.09
N LEU A 25 -13.18 8.67 -22.87
CA LEU A 25 -13.03 7.23 -22.62
C LEU A 25 -14.39 6.49 -22.74
N GLU A 26 -15.47 7.08 -22.23
CA GLU A 26 -16.83 6.52 -22.36
C GLU A 26 -17.25 6.46 -23.84
N ASP A 27 -16.93 7.48 -24.64
CA ASP A 27 -17.24 7.56 -26.06
C ASP A 27 -16.33 6.66 -26.91
N GLY A 28 -15.19 6.23 -26.37
CA GLY A 28 -14.20 5.40 -27.06
C GLY A 28 -13.29 6.19 -28.00
N GLU A 29 -13.14 7.48 -27.76
CA GLU A 29 -12.17 8.33 -28.45
C GLU A 29 -10.74 8.08 -27.96
N ILE A 30 -10.60 7.61 -26.73
CA ILE A 30 -9.34 7.16 -26.13
C ILE A 30 -9.53 5.77 -25.50
N ASP A 31 -8.44 5.01 -25.39
CA ASP A 31 -8.48 3.63 -24.92
C ASP A 31 -8.37 3.51 -23.41
N MET A 32 -7.62 4.42 -22.76
CA MET A 32 -7.38 4.38 -21.32
C MET A 32 -7.10 5.76 -20.74
N VAL A 33 -7.39 5.91 -19.44
CA VAL A 33 -6.98 7.06 -18.64
C VAL A 33 -6.17 6.57 -17.44
N THR A 34 -5.07 7.25 -17.13
CA THR A 34 -4.20 6.91 -16.00
C THR A 34 -4.48 7.80 -14.80
N SER A 35 -4.16 7.26 -13.62
CA SER A 35 -4.20 7.97 -12.33
C SER A 35 -5.58 8.24 -11.69
N PRO A 36 -6.73 7.72 -12.20
CA PRO A 36 -7.96 7.85 -11.46
C PRO A 36 -7.92 7.06 -10.15
N ARG A 37 -8.65 7.56 -9.18
CA ARG A 37 -9.03 6.83 -7.98
C ARG A 37 -10.27 5.99 -8.26
N LYS A 38 -10.37 4.90 -7.51
CA LYS A 38 -11.53 4.03 -7.55
C LYS A 38 -12.64 4.60 -6.68
N THR A 39 -13.81 4.83 -7.27
CA THR A 39 -15.03 5.21 -6.56
C THR A 39 -16.19 4.36 -7.07
N PRO A 40 -17.26 4.17 -6.27
CA PRO A 40 -18.42 3.39 -6.70
C PRO A 40 -18.99 3.89 -8.04
N GLU A 41 -19.12 5.21 -8.22
CA GLU A 41 -19.66 5.82 -9.44
C GLU A 41 -18.78 5.52 -10.66
N ARG A 42 -17.46 5.53 -10.48
CA ARG A 42 -16.51 5.19 -11.54
C ARG A 42 -16.49 3.69 -11.85
N GLU A 43 -16.69 2.83 -10.84
CA GLU A 43 -16.78 1.39 -11.05
C GLU A 43 -18.01 0.98 -11.88
N GLU A 44 -19.07 1.79 -11.87
CA GLU A 44 -20.22 1.57 -12.76
C GLU A 44 -19.89 1.80 -14.22
N LYS A 45 -18.97 2.72 -14.54
CA LYS A 45 -18.65 3.20 -15.87
C LYS A 45 -17.38 2.59 -16.47
N PHE A 46 -16.40 2.25 -15.65
CA PHE A 46 -15.05 1.87 -16.07
C PHE A 46 -14.60 0.52 -15.50
N GLY A 47 -13.69 -0.14 -16.23
CA GLY A 47 -12.87 -1.23 -15.75
C GLY A 47 -11.59 -0.69 -15.12
N PHE A 48 -11.21 -1.18 -13.94
CA PHE A 48 -10.03 -0.75 -13.21
C PHE A 48 -8.93 -1.79 -13.27
N SER A 49 -7.72 -1.35 -13.57
CA SER A 49 -6.51 -2.19 -13.52
C SER A 49 -6.14 -2.55 -12.07
N ARG A 50 -5.05 -3.30 -11.91
CA ARG A 50 -4.29 -3.32 -10.64
C ARG A 50 -3.77 -1.93 -10.30
N PRO A 51 -3.57 -1.60 -9.02
CA PRO A 51 -3.08 -0.29 -8.63
C PRO A 51 -1.67 -0.04 -9.16
N ILE A 52 -1.46 1.13 -9.74
CA ILE A 52 -0.16 1.58 -10.26
C ILE A 52 0.62 2.46 -9.29
N GLY A 53 -0.02 2.92 -8.22
CA GLY A 53 0.61 3.70 -7.17
C GLY A 53 -0.35 4.06 -6.05
N THR A 54 0.17 4.77 -5.06
CA THR A 54 -0.58 5.29 -3.92
C THR A 54 -0.22 6.77 -3.75
N ASN A 55 -1.18 7.60 -3.39
CA ASN A 55 -0.94 8.97 -3.00
C ASN A 55 -1.79 9.37 -1.79
N ASN A 56 -1.34 10.40 -1.09
CA ASN A 56 -2.07 10.98 0.03
C ASN A 56 -2.75 12.29 -0.41
N GLY A 57 -3.84 12.64 0.25
CA GLY A 57 -4.28 14.00 0.36
C GLY A 57 -3.37 14.74 1.35
N ILE A 58 -2.93 15.93 1.00
CA ILE A 58 -2.17 16.81 1.88
C ILE A 58 -2.86 18.16 1.99
N LEU A 59 -2.83 18.71 3.21
CA LEU A 59 -3.20 20.08 3.48
C LEU A 59 -1.90 20.87 3.64
N THR A 60 -1.70 21.86 2.78
CA THR A 60 -0.53 22.72 2.81
C THR A 60 -0.91 24.17 3.07
N VAL A 61 -0.03 24.89 3.72
CA VAL A 61 -0.08 26.34 3.94
C VAL A 61 1.22 26.96 3.47
N ARG A 62 1.28 28.28 3.33
CA ARG A 62 2.58 28.94 3.08
C ARG A 62 3.58 28.58 4.17
N SER A 63 4.84 28.46 3.82
CA SER A 63 5.91 28.11 4.76
C SER A 63 6.07 29.10 5.92
N ASP A 64 5.72 30.38 5.70
CA ASP A 64 5.76 31.45 6.70
C ASP A 64 4.46 31.58 7.54
N ASN A 65 3.43 30.78 7.26
CA ASN A 65 2.20 30.78 8.02
C ASN A 65 2.43 30.14 9.40
N SER A 66 2.30 30.93 10.46
CA SER A 66 2.44 30.50 11.85
C SER A 66 1.11 30.36 12.60
N THR A 67 0.00 30.70 11.95
CA THR A 67 -1.33 30.69 12.58
C THR A 67 -2.02 29.36 12.52
N ILE A 68 -1.80 28.60 11.46
CA ILE A 68 -2.33 27.24 11.31
C ILE A 68 -1.27 26.27 11.83
N VAL A 69 -1.58 25.59 12.94
CA VAL A 69 -0.64 24.73 13.67
C VAL A 69 -0.98 23.26 13.44
N ASP A 70 0.02 22.48 13.03
CA ASP A 70 -0.09 21.07 12.72
C ASP A 70 -0.83 20.27 13.81
N GLY A 71 -1.92 19.59 13.41
CA GLY A 71 -2.74 18.77 14.30
C GLY A 71 -3.50 19.53 15.39
N ASN A 72 -3.42 20.86 15.43
CA ASN A 72 -4.26 21.70 16.28
C ASN A 72 -5.48 22.19 15.50
N TYR A 73 -6.49 21.35 15.40
CA TYR A 73 -7.68 21.58 14.57
C TYR A 73 -8.48 22.83 14.95
N SER A 74 -8.30 23.37 16.16
CA SER A 74 -8.92 24.64 16.51
C SER A 74 -8.37 25.82 15.68
N THR A 75 -7.13 25.71 15.20
CA THR A 75 -6.51 26.72 14.33
C THR A 75 -6.91 26.59 12.87
N TYR A 76 -7.61 25.50 12.50
CA TYR A 76 -8.08 25.26 11.14
C TYR A 76 -9.47 25.86 10.90
N ASN A 77 -10.20 26.23 11.97
CA ASN A 77 -11.54 26.75 11.84
C ASN A 77 -11.60 28.03 11.00
N GLY A 78 -12.46 28.03 9.98
CA GLY A 78 -12.68 29.18 9.11
C GLY A 78 -11.54 29.48 8.15
N MET A 79 -10.54 28.58 7.98
CA MET A 79 -9.52 28.75 6.96
C MET A 79 -10.13 28.67 5.55
N ARG A 80 -9.64 29.51 4.67
CA ARG A 80 -9.99 29.50 3.24
C ARG A 80 -9.14 28.43 2.55
N VAL A 81 -9.79 27.41 1.98
CA VAL A 81 -9.11 26.26 1.40
C VAL A 81 -9.33 26.20 -0.10
N ALA A 82 -8.23 26.20 -0.86
CA ALA A 82 -8.26 25.96 -2.29
C ALA A 82 -8.49 24.47 -2.59
N LEU A 83 -9.43 24.20 -3.46
CA LEU A 83 -9.84 22.89 -3.95
C LEU A 83 -9.90 22.89 -5.48
N LEU A 84 -9.56 21.76 -6.10
CA LEU A 84 -9.60 21.62 -7.55
C LEU A 84 -10.97 21.13 -8.01
N ASN A 85 -11.59 21.83 -8.96
CA ASN A 85 -12.85 21.45 -9.57
C ASN A 85 -12.80 20.01 -10.14
N GLY A 86 -13.86 19.22 -9.93
CA GLY A 86 -13.97 17.84 -10.42
C GLY A 86 -13.07 16.82 -9.70
N SER A 87 -12.32 17.24 -8.67
CA SER A 87 -11.47 16.35 -7.89
C SER A 87 -12.26 15.64 -6.78
N SER A 88 -12.00 14.34 -6.56
CA SER A 88 -12.53 13.61 -5.40
C SER A 88 -11.99 14.14 -4.06
N ARG A 89 -10.94 14.96 -4.09
CA ARG A 89 -10.31 15.56 -2.90
C ARG A 89 -11.23 16.47 -2.12
N ASP A 90 -12.20 17.07 -2.78
CA ASP A 90 -13.23 17.90 -2.13
C ASP A 90 -13.99 17.10 -1.07
N LYS A 91 -14.57 15.97 -1.47
CA LYS A 91 -15.29 15.09 -0.56
C LYS A 91 -14.38 14.52 0.54
N GLU A 92 -13.20 14.06 0.18
CA GLU A 92 -12.23 13.50 1.11
C GLU A 92 -11.79 14.49 2.17
N PHE A 93 -11.57 15.74 1.75
CA PHE A 93 -11.21 16.80 2.68
C PHE A 93 -12.40 17.22 3.57
N ALA A 94 -13.61 17.25 3.02
CA ALA A 94 -14.83 17.49 3.80
C ALA A 94 -15.04 16.41 4.87
N ASP A 95 -14.87 15.13 4.51
CA ASP A 95 -14.96 14.01 5.45
C ASP A 95 -13.86 14.08 6.53
N PHE A 96 -12.64 14.47 6.14
CA PHE A 96 -11.54 14.70 7.07
C PHE A 96 -11.86 15.84 8.06
N ALA A 97 -12.32 16.99 7.56
CA ALA A 97 -12.69 18.12 8.38
C ALA A 97 -13.81 17.77 9.38
N GLY A 98 -14.84 17.07 8.91
CA GLY A 98 -15.93 16.59 9.75
C GLY A 98 -15.46 15.62 10.84
N ASN A 99 -14.60 14.66 10.50
CA ASN A 99 -14.02 13.71 11.46
C ASN A 99 -13.11 14.36 12.50
N LYS A 100 -12.44 15.46 12.13
CA LYS A 100 -11.54 16.21 13.04
C LYS A 100 -12.23 17.35 13.78
N GLY A 101 -13.47 17.68 13.39
CA GLY A 101 -14.32 18.66 14.07
C GLY A 101 -13.94 20.11 13.82
N PHE A 102 -13.46 20.45 12.62
CA PHE A 102 -13.20 21.83 12.21
C PHE A 102 -14.02 22.23 10.97
N THR A 103 -14.20 23.54 10.78
CA THR A 103 -14.89 24.13 9.63
C THR A 103 -13.89 24.88 8.74
N TYR A 104 -14.21 25.01 7.45
CA TYR A 104 -13.42 25.73 6.48
C TYR A 104 -14.31 26.37 5.41
N ASP A 105 -13.79 27.35 4.68
CA ASP A 105 -14.44 28.01 3.55
C ASP A 105 -13.81 27.49 2.25
N PRO A 106 -14.53 26.73 1.40
CA PRO A 106 -13.99 26.17 0.16
C PRO A 106 -13.89 27.22 -0.94
N PHE A 107 -12.77 27.26 -1.65
CA PHE A 107 -12.53 28.04 -2.86
C PHE A 107 -12.12 27.12 -3.99
N TYR A 108 -12.90 27.11 -5.07
CA TYR A 108 -12.70 26.18 -6.19
C TYR A 108 -11.94 26.84 -7.34
N PHE A 109 -11.00 26.10 -7.91
CA PHE A 109 -10.14 26.51 -9.01
C PHE A 109 -10.12 25.42 -10.10
N ASP A 110 -9.84 25.84 -11.34
CA ASP A 110 -9.78 24.90 -12.47
C ASP A 110 -8.39 24.28 -12.66
N THR A 111 -7.36 24.95 -12.14
CA THR A 111 -5.97 24.48 -12.24
C THR A 111 -5.22 24.53 -10.92
N THR A 112 -4.22 23.69 -10.77
CA THR A 112 -3.31 23.73 -9.61
C THR A 112 -2.48 25.01 -9.57
N ALA A 113 -2.15 25.58 -10.72
CA ALA A 113 -1.41 26.84 -10.81
C ALA A 113 -2.20 28.00 -10.20
N GLU A 114 -3.51 28.08 -10.47
CA GLU A 114 -4.39 29.09 -9.86
C GLU A 114 -4.49 28.91 -8.34
N MET A 115 -4.55 27.66 -7.85
CA MET A 115 -4.53 27.37 -6.40
C MET A 115 -3.25 27.86 -5.74
N GLU A 116 -2.10 27.61 -6.38
CA GLU A 116 -0.78 28.06 -5.89
C GLU A 116 -0.68 29.58 -5.88
N GLU A 117 -1.12 30.26 -6.93
CA GLU A 117 -1.17 31.72 -7.00
C GLU A 117 -2.07 32.32 -5.90
N ALA A 118 -3.24 31.72 -5.68
CA ALA A 118 -4.17 32.13 -4.64
C ALA A 118 -3.57 31.97 -3.23
N LEU A 119 -2.82 30.90 -2.99
CA LEU A 119 -2.12 30.69 -1.72
C LEU A 119 -0.98 31.71 -1.53
N GLN A 120 -0.16 31.92 -2.54
CA GLN A 120 0.97 32.86 -2.45
C GLN A 120 0.50 34.31 -2.30
N SER A 121 -0.58 34.69 -2.96
CA SER A 121 -1.19 36.03 -2.82
C SER A 121 -1.99 36.22 -1.52
N GLY A 122 -2.24 35.16 -0.75
CA GLY A 122 -3.03 35.19 0.48
C GLY A 122 -4.55 35.27 0.25
N ASN A 123 -5.02 34.99 -0.95
CA ASN A 123 -6.46 34.88 -1.24
C ASN A 123 -7.07 33.62 -0.59
N VAL A 124 -6.29 32.57 -0.39
CA VAL A 124 -6.61 31.40 0.42
C VAL A 124 -5.52 31.18 1.48
N ASP A 125 -5.87 30.43 2.52
CA ASP A 125 -4.98 30.15 3.65
C ASP A 125 -4.27 28.82 3.49
N ALA A 126 -4.91 27.88 2.78
CA ALA A 126 -4.42 26.52 2.58
C ALA A 126 -4.81 25.95 1.22
N ILE A 127 -4.10 24.91 0.80
CA ILE A 127 -4.44 24.06 -0.36
C ILE A 127 -4.66 22.63 0.13
N ALA A 128 -5.81 22.03 -0.22
CA ALA A 128 -6.06 20.61 -0.07
C ALA A 128 -5.92 19.91 -1.42
N ALA A 129 -4.85 19.13 -1.59
CA ALA A 129 -4.51 18.52 -2.87
C ALA A 129 -3.78 17.18 -2.72
N THR A 130 -3.36 16.59 -3.83
CA THR A 130 -2.55 15.37 -3.85
C THR A 130 -1.10 15.63 -3.41
N SER A 131 -0.51 14.65 -2.72
CA SER A 131 0.93 14.65 -2.39
C SER A 131 1.85 14.55 -3.61
N MET A 132 1.29 14.27 -4.79
CA MET A 132 2.04 14.17 -6.04
C MET A 132 2.14 15.49 -6.81
N ARG A 133 1.81 16.60 -6.20
CA ARG A 133 2.10 17.92 -6.78
C ARG A 133 3.42 18.49 -6.22
N LYS A 134 4.01 19.40 -6.99
CA LYS A 134 5.14 20.20 -6.50
C LYS A 134 4.62 21.22 -5.50
N THR A 135 5.33 21.38 -4.40
CA THR A 135 5.03 22.39 -3.39
C THR A 135 6.17 23.40 -3.33
N ASN A 136 5.88 24.68 -3.60
CA ASN A 136 6.87 25.74 -3.55
C ASN A 136 6.51 26.72 -2.42
N ASN A 137 7.44 26.97 -1.49
CA ASN A 137 7.22 27.84 -0.34
C ASN A 137 6.00 27.46 0.51
N GLU A 138 5.73 26.18 0.58
CA GLU A 138 4.65 25.59 1.36
C GLU A 138 5.20 24.67 2.45
N ARG A 139 4.44 24.45 3.49
CA ARG A 139 4.64 23.35 4.45
C ARG A 139 3.36 22.53 4.58
N ILE A 140 3.53 21.25 4.81
CA ILE A 140 2.41 20.34 5.09
C ILE A 140 2.01 20.53 6.56
N VAL A 141 0.71 20.73 6.80
CA VAL A 141 0.14 20.83 8.14
C VAL A 141 -0.67 19.60 8.51
N ASP A 142 -1.16 18.88 7.51
CA ASP A 142 -1.84 17.60 7.75
C ASP A 142 -1.84 16.71 6.50
N LYS A 143 -2.11 15.43 6.71
CA LYS A 143 -2.33 14.44 5.66
C LYS A 143 -3.70 13.81 5.87
N PHE A 144 -4.46 13.71 4.80
CA PHE A 144 -5.78 13.08 4.83
C PHE A 144 -5.87 12.10 3.70
N ASP A 145 -6.62 11.05 3.90
CA ASP A 145 -6.86 9.98 2.95
C ASP A 145 -5.61 9.49 2.20
N SER A 146 -5.37 8.21 2.27
CA SER A 146 -4.37 7.51 1.46
C SER A 146 -5.09 6.58 0.53
N SER A 147 -4.89 6.73 -0.78
CA SER A 147 -5.58 5.90 -1.74
C SER A 147 -4.71 5.51 -2.92
N GLU A 148 -5.04 4.36 -3.45
CA GLU A 148 -4.45 3.84 -4.67
C GLU A 148 -5.01 4.56 -5.90
N PHE A 149 -4.19 4.64 -6.95
CA PHE A 149 -4.61 5.09 -8.26
C PHE A 149 -4.30 4.03 -9.32
N TYR A 150 -5.07 4.07 -10.40
CA TYR A 150 -5.21 2.96 -11.34
C TYR A 150 -5.06 3.44 -12.79
N VAL A 151 -5.09 2.50 -13.71
CA VAL A 151 -5.47 2.75 -15.11
C VAL A 151 -6.93 2.33 -15.25
N ILE A 152 -7.73 3.15 -15.92
CA ILE A 152 -9.10 2.78 -16.27
C ILE A 152 -9.25 2.62 -17.79
N VAL A 153 -10.13 1.72 -18.14
CA VAL A 153 -10.59 1.45 -19.51
C VAL A 153 -12.11 1.53 -19.57
N LYS A 154 -12.66 1.65 -20.75
CA LYS A 154 -14.12 1.59 -20.96
C LYS A 154 -14.68 0.31 -20.35
N LYS A 155 -15.83 0.41 -19.69
CA LYS A 155 -16.50 -0.74 -19.07
C LYS A 155 -16.76 -1.85 -20.09
N GLY A 156 -16.37 -3.08 -19.74
CA GLY A 156 -16.50 -4.26 -20.60
C GLY A 156 -15.32 -4.50 -21.56
N ASN A 157 -14.36 -3.58 -21.66
CA ASN A 157 -13.11 -3.83 -22.41
C ASN A 157 -12.15 -4.70 -21.57
N THR A 158 -12.53 -5.98 -21.40
CA THR A 158 -11.79 -6.94 -20.57
C THR A 158 -10.47 -7.38 -21.20
N GLU A 159 -10.37 -7.38 -22.51
CA GLU A 159 -9.15 -7.75 -23.25
C GLU A 159 -8.04 -6.75 -22.93
N LEU A 160 -8.26 -5.48 -23.20
CA LEU A 160 -7.31 -4.40 -22.89
C LEU A 160 -6.95 -4.36 -21.40
N LEU A 161 -7.95 -4.54 -20.53
CA LEU A 161 -7.72 -4.56 -19.07
C LEU A 161 -6.80 -5.72 -18.63
N ASN A 162 -6.96 -6.89 -19.24
CA ASN A 162 -6.13 -8.05 -18.93
C ASN A 162 -4.69 -7.83 -19.42
N GLU A 163 -4.49 -7.23 -20.58
CA GLU A 163 -3.16 -6.88 -21.12
C GLU A 163 -2.45 -5.86 -20.21
N ILE A 164 -3.16 -4.81 -19.80
CA ILE A 164 -2.65 -3.82 -18.84
C ILE A 164 -2.24 -4.50 -17.52
N ASN A 165 -3.12 -5.34 -16.97
CA ASN A 165 -2.84 -6.06 -15.73
C ASN A 165 -1.64 -7.00 -15.87
N TYR A 166 -1.53 -7.71 -16.99
CA TYR A 166 -0.37 -8.55 -17.29
C TYR A 166 0.93 -7.72 -17.31
N ALA A 167 0.93 -6.57 -18.00
CA ALA A 167 2.09 -5.69 -18.04
C ALA A 167 2.48 -5.17 -16.63
N ILE A 168 1.49 -4.79 -15.80
CA ILE A 168 1.72 -4.36 -14.41
C ILE A 168 2.32 -5.51 -13.59
N ASP A 169 1.80 -6.74 -13.74
CA ASP A 169 2.32 -7.92 -13.03
C ASP A 169 3.77 -8.23 -13.43
N GLN A 170 4.09 -8.13 -14.72
CA GLN A 170 5.47 -8.30 -15.20
C GLN A 170 6.40 -7.22 -14.64
N MET A 171 5.97 -5.95 -14.62
CA MET A 171 6.75 -4.87 -14.01
C MET A 171 7.00 -5.14 -12.51
N ASN A 172 5.97 -5.55 -11.77
CA ASN A 172 6.09 -5.86 -10.36
C ASN A 172 7.02 -7.07 -10.11
N ALA A 173 7.04 -8.04 -11.01
CA ALA A 173 7.85 -9.24 -10.89
C ALA A 173 9.32 -9.02 -11.28
N VAL A 174 9.58 -8.20 -12.29
CA VAL A 174 10.93 -8.02 -12.88
C VAL A 174 11.62 -6.77 -12.37
N GLU A 175 10.88 -5.70 -12.18
CA GLU A 175 11.36 -4.38 -11.73
C GLU A 175 10.64 -3.99 -10.43
N GLY A 176 10.81 -4.76 -9.36
CA GLY A 176 10.03 -4.62 -8.11
C GLY A 176 10.06 -3.23 -7.48
N ASP A 177 11.05 -2.40 -7.80
CA ASP A 177 11.22 -1.02 -7.34
C ASP A 177 10.81 0.05 -8.38
N TRP A 178 10.18 -0.33 -9.49
CA TRP A 178 9.86 0.59 -10.59
C TRP A 178 9.05 1.82 -10.15
N LYS A 179 8.15 1.66 -9.18
CA LYS A 179 7.34 2.79 -8.65
C LYS A 179 8.23 3.81 -7.97
N THR A 180 9.12 3.34 -7.09
CA THR A 180 10.10 4.18 -6.40
C THR A 180 11.06 4.84 -7.37
N THR A 181 11.56 4.09 -8.35
CA THR A 181 12.46 4.59 -9.41
C THR A 181 11.80 5.70 -10.22
N LEU A 182 10.54 5.52 -10.62
CA LEU A 182 9.79 6.56 -11.35
C LEU A 182 9.50 7.78 -10.48
N TYR A 183 9.13 7.57 -9.22
CA TYR A 183 8.90 8.66 -8.28
C TYR A 183 10.18 9.48 -8.11
N ASN A 184 11.29 8.86 -7.78
CA ASN A 184 12.56 9.53 -7.58
C ASN A 184 13.00 10.29 -8.84
N LYS A 185 12.92 9.65 -10.00
CA LYS A 185 13.27 10.28 -11.29
C LYS A 185 12.51 11.59 -11.55
N ASN A 186 11.25 11.66 -11.17
CA ASN A 186 10.37 12.78 -11.52
C ASN A 186 10.17 13.80 -10.39
N TYR A 187 10.41 13.41 -9.13
CA TYR A 187 10.15 14.25 -7.96
C TYR A 187 11.38 14.51 -7.09
N GLU A 188 12.41 13.66 -7.13
CA GLU A 188 13.60 13.77 -6.26
C GLU A 188 14.46 15.00 -6.53
N SER A 189 14.46 15.50 -7.79
CA SER A 189 15.20 16.73 -8.16
C SER A 189 14.61 18.02 -7.58
N ILE A 190 13.43 17.94 -6.96
CA ILE A 190 12.66 19.09 -6.48
C ILE A 190 12.58 19.11 -4.96
N GLN A 191 12.70 17.95 -4.35
CA GLN A 191 12.69 17.79 -2.90
C GLN A 191 13.90 16.95 -2.48
N THR A 192 15.03 17.65 -2.31
CA THR A 192 16.21 17.07 -1.70
C THR A 192 15.83 16.41 -0.37
N LYS A 193 15.89 15.08 -0.29
CA LYS A 193 16.04 14.23 0.92
C LYS A 193 15.12 14.45 2.12
N ASN A 194 14.13 15.33 2.07
CA ASN A 194 13.22 15.52 3.17
C ASN A 194 11.84 15.01 2.76
N LEU A 195 11.48 13.82 3.27
CA LEU A 195 10.08 13.57 3.58
C LEU A 195 9.61 14.82 4.33
N GLU A 196 8.62 15.50 3.77
CA GLU A 196 8.03 16.62 4.49
C GLU A 196 7.17 16.04 5.62
N TYR A 197 7.82 15.83 6.76
CA TYR A 197 7.13 15.50 7.98
C TYR A 197 6.52 16.76 8.56
N THR A 198 5.29 16.63 9.05
CA THR A 198 4.70 17.64 9.92
C THR A 198 5.54 17.74 11.20
N GLU A 199 5.44 18.82 11.95
CA GLU A 199 6.15 18.99 13.22
C GLU A 199 5.77 17.91 14.24
N LYS A 200 4.53 17.45 14.19
CA LYS A 200 4.07 16.31 14.99
C LYS A 200 4.77 15.01 14.62
N GLU A 201 4.89 14.72 13.33
CA GLU A 201 5.61 13.52 12.85
C GLU A 201 7.10 13.60 13.22
N LYS A 202 7.74 14.76 13.06
CA LYS A 202 9.13 14.98 13.49
C LYS A 202 9.29 14.75 15.00
N SER A 203 8.35 15.25 15.81
CA SER A 203 8.34 15.03 17.25
C SER A 203 8.20 13.55 17.60
N ILE A 204 7.40 12.78 16.89
CA ILE A 204 7.26 11.33 17.10
C ILE A 204 8.55 10.62 16.68
N ILE A 205 9.09 10.92 15.51
CA ILE A 205 10.32 10.32 14.99
C ILE A 205 11.50 10.55 15.96
N SER A 206 11.60 11.77 16.53
CA SER A 206 12.68 12.13 17.45
C SER A 206 12.65 11.37 18.78
N GLN A 207 11.56 10.70 19.12
CA GLN A 207 11.48 9.83 20.30
C GLN A 207 12.26 8.52 20.14
N TYR A 208 12.49 8.11 18.89
CA TYR A 208 13.19 6.87 18.57
C TYR A 208 14.66 7.14 18.21
N SER A 209 15.51 7.02 19.23
CA SER A 209 16.97 7.20 19.14
C SER A 209 17.70 5.88 19.32
N LYS A 210 19.04 5.91 19.29
CA LYS A 210 19.85 4.72 19.61
C LYS A 210 19.65 4.23 21.05
N ASP A 211 19.32 5.14 21.97
CA ASP A 211 19.09 4.81 23.37
C ASP A 211 17.64 4.35 23.64
N THR A 212 16.74 4.70 22.75
CA THR A 212 15.31 4.36 22.79
C THR A 212 14.85 3.89 21.41
N PRO A 213 15.31 2.73 20.92
CA PRO A 213 14.97 2.25 19.60
C PRO A 213 13.50 1.80 19.53
N LEU A 214 12.91 1.90 18.33
CA LEU A 214 11.60 1.31 18.02
C LEU A 214 11.74 -0.22 18.03
N HIS A 215 10.96 -0.92 18.87
CA HIS A 215 10.98 -2.38 18.93
C HIS A 215 10.06 -2.99 17.86
N VAL A 216 10.67 -3.70 16.94
CA VAL A 216 10.03 -4.20 15.73
C VAL A 216 9.88 -5.71 15.77
N LEU A 217 8.66 -6.19 15.69
CA LEU A 217 8.34 -7.62 15.67
C LEU A 217 8.06 -8.11 14.23
N CYS A 218 8.62 -9.29 13.89
CA CYS A 218 8.36 -9.98 12.64
C CYS A 218 8.34 -11.51 12.86
N ASP A 219 7.49 -12.24 12.12
CA ASP A 219 7.39 -13.71 12.24
C ASP A 219 8.68 -14.38 11.74
N PRO A 220 9.39 -15.17 12.58
CA PRO A 220 10.68 -15.75 12.23
C PRO A 220 10.57 -16.99 11.33
N THR A 221 9.36 -17.43 10.97
CA THR A 221 9.12 -18.77 10.37
C THR A 221 8.62 -18.71 8.92
N ARG A 222 8.73 -17.57 8.23
CA ARG A 222 8.20 -17.36 6.87
C ARG A 222 9.27 -17.22 5.80
N TYR A 223 10.29 -18.09 5.80
CA TYR A 223 11.32 -18.04 4.75
C TYR A 223 10.70 -18.09 3.33
N PRO A 224 11.12 -17.26 2.38
CA PRO A 224 12.16 -16.20 2.43
C PRO A 224 11.62 -14.80 2.83
N TYR A 225 10.35 -14.68 3.21
CA TYR A 225 9.75 -13.39 3.55
C TYR A 225 10.27 -12.82 4.85
N SER A 226 10.35 -13.65 5.89
CA SER A 226 10.93 -13.29 7.18
C SER A 226 11.37 -14.56 7.93
N TYR A 227 12.58 -14.54 8.46
CA TYR A 227 13.15 -15.67 9.19
C TYR A 227 14.25 -15.21 10.13
N ASN A 228 14.47 -15.98 11.19
CA ASN A 228 15.57 -15.77 12.10
C ASN A 228 16.77 -16.62 11.65
N GLU A 229 17.91 -15.99 11.43
CA GLU A 229 19.16 -16.68 11.15
C GLU A 229 20.23 -16.22 12.14
N ASN A 230 20.62 -17.09 13.06
CA ASN A 230 21.64 -16.83 14.08
C ASN A 230 21.35 -15.60 14.98
N GLY A 231 20.06 -15.37 15.29
CA GLY A 231 19.64 -14.23 16.11
C GLY A 231 19.41 -12.94 15.32
N GLU A 232 19.52 -12.98 14.01
CA GLU A 232 19.22 -11.85 13.12
C GLU A 232 17.95 -12.09 12.31
N MET A 233 17.04 -11.11 12.30
CA MET A 233 15.86 -11.14 11.44
C MET A 233 16.25 -10.80 10.00
N LYS A 234 15.98 -11.73 9.09
CA LYS A 234 16.30 -11.63 7.65
C LYS A 234 15.07 -11.86 6.79
N GLY A 235 15.16 -11.47 5.51
CA GLY A 235 14.15 -11.70 4.51
C GLY A 235 13.54 -10.42 3.93
N ILE A 236 12.64 -10.59 2.97
CA ILE A 236 12.05 -9.50 2.20
C ILE A 236 11.37 -8.45 3.09
N ILE A 237 10.61 -8.88 4.10
CA ILE A 237 9.86 -7.98 5.00
C ILE A 237 10.80 -7.17 5.91
N PRO A 238 11.75 -7.79 6.64
CA PRO A 238 12.74 -7.05 7.41
C PRO A 238 13.58 -6.08 6.57
N ASP A 239 14.00 -6.48 5.37
CA ASP A 239 14.79 -5.63 4.49
C ASP A 239 13.99 -4.43 3.99
N TYR A 240 12.71 -4.61 3.70
CA TYR A 240 11.82 -3.52 3.33
C TYR A 240 11.64 -2.54 4.50
N PHE A 241 11.44 -3.05 5.71
CA PHE A 241 11.34 -2.21 6.91
C PHE A 241 12.64 -1.43 7.18
N ARG A 242 13.82 -2.05 7.03
CA ARG A 242 15.11 -1.36 7.15
C ARG A 242 15.17 -0.14 6.26
N ARG A 243 14.77 -0.26 4.99
CA ARG A 243 14.72 0.87 4.06
C ARG A 243 13.75 1.96 4.50
N ILE A 244 12.58 1.59 5.03
CA ILE A 244 11.62 2.56 5.57
C ILE A 244 12.23 3.30 6.76
N ALA A 245 12.83 2.58 7.70
CA ALA A 245 13.43 3.16 8.90
C ALA A 245 14.63 4.08 8.58
N ASP A 246 15.50 3.64 7.66
CA ASP A 246 16.64 4.44 7.19
C ASP A 246 16.16 5.73 6.50
N TYR A 247 15.13 5.62 5.67
CA TYR A 247 14.54 6.76 4.99
C TYR A 247 13.87 7.73 5.96
N ALA A 248 13.20 7.22 6.98
CA ALA A 248 12.54 8.00 8.00
C ALA A 248 13.50 8.55 9.07
N GLY A 249 14.72 8.05 9.13
CA GLY A 249 15.70 8.40 10.19
C GLY A 249 15.32 7.86 11.56
N ILE A 250 14.58 6.74 11.62
CA ILE A 250 14.14 6.11 12.87
C ILE A 250 15.16 5.05 13.29
N SER A 251 15.63 5.14 14.56
CA SER A 251 16.40 4.07 15.17
C SER A 251 15.48 2.93 15.61
N TYR A 252 15.84 1.70 15.32
CA TYR A 252 15.01 0.53 15.60
C TYR A 252 15.86 -0.67 16.08
N GLU A 253 15.18 -1.61 16.71
CA GLU A 253 15.72 -2.91 17.09
C GLU A 253 14.70 -4.01 16.75
N PHE A 254 15.15 -5.05 16.05
CA PHE A 254 14.31 -6.21 15.82
C PHE A 254 14.24 -7.09 17.06
N LEU A 255 13.02 -7.36 17.49
CA LEU A 255 12.77 -8.48 18.39
C LEU A 255 12.99 -9.78 17.61
N THR A 256 13.82 -10.67 18.13
CA THR A 256 14.30 -11.86 17.42
C THR A 256 13.73 -13.16 18.03
N PRO A 257 12.41 -13.40 17.97
CA PRO A 257 11.84 -14.65 18.44
C PRO A 257 12.48 -15.81 17.66
N ALA A 258 12.87 -16.86 18.37
CA ALA A 258 13.44 -18.05 17.76
C ALA A 258 12.34 -19.01 17.26
N THR A 259 11.16 -18.90 17.86
CA THR A 259 10.03 -19.78 17.57
C THR A 259 8.75 -18.97 17.33
N ARG A 260 7.75 -19.63 16.74
CA ARG A 260 6.44 -19.03 16.56
C ARG A 260 5.73 -18.75 17.91
N ASP A 261 5.92 -19.59 18.91
CA ASP A 261 5.31 -19.39 20.21
C ASP A 261 5.87 -18.14 20.90
N GLU A 262 7.17 -17.94 20.80
CA GLU A 262 7.80 -16.69 21.25
C GLU A 262 7.28 -15.48 20.48
N TYR A 263 7.14 -15.58 19.16
CA TYR A 263 6.54 -14.52 18.35
C TYR A 263 5.14 -14.16 18.83
N ILE A 264 4.29 -15.16 19.10
CA ILE A 264 2.93 -14.93 19.62
C ILE A 264 2.97 -14.29 21.02
N ALA A 265 3.94 -14.68 21.86
CA ALA A 265 4.10 -14.07 23.17
C ALA A 265 4.49 -12.59 23.08
N TYR A 266 5.44 -12.23 22.22
CA TYR A 266 5.80 -10.84 21.95
C TYR A 266 4.64 -10.04 21.36
N GLN A 267 3.88 -10.59 20.42
CA GLN A 267 2.73 -9.94 19.81
C GLN A 267 1.65 -9.55 20.84
N LYS A 268 1.50 -10.33 21.90
CA LYS A 268 0.56 -10.05 22.99
C LYS A 268 1.09 -9.05 24.02
N ASN A 269 2.39 -8.83 24.06
CA ASN A 269 3.04 -7.97 25.04
C ASN A 269 3.30 -6.57 24.46
N LYS A 270 2.38 -5.65 24.77
CA LYS A 270 2.43 -4.25 24.31
C LYS A 270 3.53 -3.40 24.97
N GLU A 271 4.15 -3.89 26.03
CA GLU A 271 5.25 -3.17 26.71
C GLU A 271 6.59 -3.41 26.00
N THR A 272 6.70 -4.50 25.22
CA THR A 272 7.94 -4.88 24.55
C THR A 272 7.89 -4.77 23.03
N THR A 273 6.71 -4.60 22.44
CA THR A 273 6.53 -4.51 21.00
C THR A 273 5.82 -3.22 20.62
N ASP A 274 6.54 -2.34 19.94
CA ASP A 274 5.98 -1.08 19.43
C ASP A 274 5.25 -1.28 18.11
N ILE A 275 5.81 -2.08 17.22
CA ILE A 275 5.25 -2.32 15.89
C ILE A 275 5.45 -3.78 15.44
N SER A 276 4.42 -4.35 14.79
CA SER A 276 4.53 -5.61 14.06
C SER A 276 4.45 -5.33 12.56
N ILE A 277 5.47 -5.76 11.81
CA ILE A 277 5.62 -5.42 10.38
C ILE A 277 5.08 -6.50 9.42
N ASP A 278 4.46 -7.52 9.94
CA ASP A 278 3.93 -8.65 9.17
C ASP A 278 2.44 -8.93 9.43
N ALA A 279 1.75 -7.94 9.98
CA ALA A 279 0.32 -8.00 10.18
C ALA A 279 -0.41 -8.17 8.82
N ARG A 280 -1.37 -9.07 8.77
CA ARG A 280 -2.23 -9.28 7.61
C ARG A 280 -3.56 -8.59 7.82
N LEU A 281 -4.00 -7.88 6.82
CA LEU A 281 -5.35 -7.34 6.79
C LEU A 281 -6.27 -8.41 6.21
N GLU A 282 -7.06 -9.03 7.06
CA GLU A 282 -8.11 -9.97 6.66
C GLU A 282 -9.47 -9.38 6.91
N THR A 283 -10.36 -9.62 5.95
CA THR A 283 -11.73 -9.10 5.99
C THR A 283 -12.49 -9.56 7.23
N ASP A 284 -12.22 -10.76 7.73
CA ASP A 284 -12.95 -11.35 8.87
C ASP A 284 -12.46 -10.83 10.24
N ASN A 285 -11.25 -10.26 10.29
CA ASN A 285 -10.65 -9.72 11.51
C ASN A 285 -10.69 -8.18 11.60
N TYR A 286 -11.52 -7.52 10.80
CA TYR A 286 -11.61 -6.06 10.80
C TYR A 286 -11.99 -5.47 12.17
N ALA A 287 -12.73 -6.21 13.00
CA ALA A 287 -13.07 -5.81 14.36
C ALA A 287 -11.87 -5.82 15.30
N GLU A 288 -10.95 -6.77 15.15
CA GLU A 288 -9.67 -6.82 15.88
C GLU A 288 -8.71 -5.73 15.34
N ALA A 289 -8.68 -5.53 14.02
CA ALA A 289 -7.88 -4.50 13.36
C ALA A 289 -8.19 -3.08 13.87
N LYS A 290 -9.43 -2.79 14.25
CA LYS A 290 -9.82 -1.50 14.83
C LYS A 290 -9.17 -1.20 16.19
N LYS A 291 -8.62 -2.19 16.87
CA LYS A 291 -7.90 -2.01 18.14
C LYS A 291 -6.43 -1.61 17.95
N TRP A 292 -5.93 -1.68 16.72
CA TRP A 292 -4.56 -1.42 16.33
C TRP A 292 -4.51 -0.30 15.30
N GLY A 293 -3.47 0.51 15.33
CA GLY A 293 -3.15 1.37 14.21
C GLY A 293 -2.56 0.52 13.08
N ILE A 294 -3.21 0.50 11.92
CA ILE A 294 -2.75 -0.26 10.75
C ILE A 294 -2.37 0.72 9.65
N THR A 295 -1.17 0.54 9.10
CA THR A 295 -0.70 1.31 7.95
C THR A 295 -1.35 0.84 6.66
N ALA A 296 -1.19 1.61 5.58
CA ALA A 296 -1.46 1.09 4.24
C ALA A 296 -0.60 -0.16 3.98
N PRO A 297 -1.09 -1.14 3.20
CA PRO A 297 -0.30 -2.31 2.83
C PRO A 297 0.99 -1.89 2.09
N PHE A 298 2.13 -2.36 2.56
CA PHE A 298 3.43 -2.06 1.94
C PHE A 298 3.95 -3.21 1.06
N ILE A 299 3.35 -4.39 1.18
CA ILE A 299 3.67 -5.56 0.34
C ILE A 299 2.42 -6.39 0.08
N THR A 300 2.27 -6.87 -1.15
CA THR A 300 1.24 -7.84 -1.53
C THR A 300 1.90 -9.18 -1.79
N MET A 301 1.43 -10.23 -1.12
CA MET A 301 1.95 -11.57 -1.27
C MET A 301 0.96 -12.45 -2.03
N GLN A 302 1.42 -13.06 -3.11
CA GLN A 302 0.62 -14.03 -3.85
C GLN A 302 0.62 -15.39 -3.13
N MET A 303 -0.53 -16.07 -3.17
CA MET A 303 -0.64 -17.46 -2.71
C MET A 303 -0.44 -18.43 -3.87
N ALA A 304 0.24 -19.53 -3.60
CA ALA A 304 0.44 -20.61 -4.53
C ALA A 304 -0.15 -21.91 -3.98
N ARG A 305 -0.78 -22.68 -4.84
CA ARG A 305 -1.12 -24.07 -4.56
C ARG A 305 0.06 -24.96 -4.97
N VAL A 306 0.55 -25.73 -4.03
CA VAL A 306 1.60 -26.74 -4.27
C VAL A 306 0.96 -28.11 -4.30
N THR A 307 1.27 -28.88 -5.35
CA THR A 307 0.81 -30.24 -5.56
C THR A 307 1.97 -31.08 -6.11
N ARG A 308 1.86 -32.40 -6.09
CA ARG A 308 2.77 -33.27 -6.84
C ARG A 308 2.56 -33.09 -8.35
N ARG A 309 3.54 -33.50 -9.14
CA ARG A 309 3.44 -33.49 -10.62
C ARG A 309 2.36 -34.41 -11.19
N ASP A 310 2.06 -35.52 -10.49
CA ASP A 310 1.06 -36.49 -10.84
C ASP A 310 -0.35 -36.20 -10.27
N PHE A 311 -0.57 -34.96 -9.84
CA PHE A 311 -1.84 -34.53 -9.26
C PHE A 311 -2.99 -34.58 -10.28
N ASP A 312 -4.04 -35.30 -9.95
CA ASP A 312 -5.20 -35.58 -10.80
C ASP A 312 -6.30 -34.49 -10.82
N GLY A 313 -6.06 -33.41 -10.07
CA GLY A 313 -6.99 -32.28 -9.96
C GLY A 313 -7.94 -32.36 -8.77
N LYS A 314 -7.99 -33.46 -8.03
CA LYS A 314 -8.86 -33.64 -6.87
C LYS A 314 -8.10 -33.46 -5.56
N ILE A 315 -8.56 -32.54 -4.72
CA ILE A 315 -7.99 -32.29 -3.40
C ILE A 315 -8.91 -32.92 -2.35
N ASN A 316 -8.46 -34.01 -1.74
CA ASN A 316 -9.14 -34.70 -0.63
C ASN A 316 -8.48 -34.33 0.71
N VAL A 317 -7.15 -34.14 0.70
CA VAL A 317 -6.37 -33.79 1.90
C VAL A 317 -5.50 -32.57 1.63
N VAL A 318 -5.63 -31.54 2.48
CA VAL A 318 -4.80 -30.33 2.47
C VAL A 318 -3.85 -30.37 3.65
N ALA A 319 -2.55 -30.26 3.39
CA ALA A 319 -1.59 -30.05 4.46
C ALA A 319 -1.66 -28.58 4.92
N THR A 320 -1.74 -28.36 6.23
CA THR A 320 -1.87 -27.05 6.84
C THR A 320 -1.05 -26.95 8.12
N VAL A 321 -0.76 -25.71 8.54
CA VAL A 321 -0.25 -25.38 9.86
C VAL A 321 -1.34 -24.68 10.65
N ASP A 322 -1.34 -24.83 11.98
CA ASP A 322 -2.35 -24.21 12.84
C ASP A 322 -2.28 -22.68 12.76
N GLN A 323 -3.06 -22.12 11.84
CA GLN A 323 -3.22 -20.68 11.64
C GLN A 323 -4.60 -20.39 11.08
N THR A 324 -5.34 -19.56 11.76
CA THR A 324 -6.72 -19.14 11.43
C THR A 324 -6.89 -18.65 9.99
N VAL A 325 -5.85 -18.06 9.40
CA VAL A 325 -5.86 -17.46 8.06
C VAL A 325 -5.68 -18.47 6.95
N SER A 326 -4.79 -19.43 7.13
CA SER A 326 -4.64 -20.53 6.18
C SER A 326 -5.97 -21.25 6.03
N ASN A 327 -6.70 -21.40 7.11
CA ASN A 327 -7.96 -22.13 7.12
C ASN A 327 -9.02 -21.52 6.21
N SER A 328 -9.19 -20.20 6.17
CA SER A 328 -10.19 -19.56 5.30
C SER A 328 -9.85 -19.66 3.82
N ILE A 329 -8.57 -19.55 3.46
CA ILE A 329 -8.10 -19.74 2.07
C ILE A 329 -8.26 -21.21 1.65
N GLU A 330 -7.86 -22.12 2.51
CA GLU A 330 -7.96 -23.56 2.26
C GLU A 330 -9.42 -24.00 2.12
N ASP A 331 -10.31 -23.52 2.96
CA ASP A 331 -11.74 -23.79 2.89
C ASP A 331 -12.38 -23.22 1.61
N ALA A 332 -11.91 -22.08 1.14
CA ALA A 332 -12.38 -21.48 -0.11
C ALA A 332 -11.83 -22.20 -1.36
N MET A 333 -10.57 -22.66 -1.32
CA MET A 333 -9.87 -23.24 -2.48
C MET A 333 -10.01 -24.76 -2.56
N ALA A 334 -10.30 -25.44 -1.45
CA ALA A 334 -10.50 -26.88 -1.35
C ALA A 334 -11.64 -27.21 -0.38
N PRO A 335 -12.88 -26.83 -0.70
CA PRO A 335 -14.01 -27.00 0.19
C PRO A 335 -14.26 -28.48 0.51
N GLY A 336 -14.33 -28.78 1.80
CA GLY A 336 -14.59 -30.14 2.29
C GLY A 336 -13.38 -31.08 2.30
N ALA A 337 -12.19 -30.62 1.98
CA ALA A 337 -10.96 -31.39 2.10
C ALA A 337 -10.60 -31.62 3.58
N GLU A 338 -10.08 -32.82 3.88
CA GLU A 338 -9.50 -33.13 5.19
C GLU A 338 -8.23 -32.30 5.42
N LYS A 339 -8.03 -31.81 6.65
CA LYS A 339 -6.84 -31.00 7.01
C LYS A 339 -5.81 -31.87 7.73
N LEU A 340 -4.65 -32.08 7.10
CA LEU A 340 -3.48 -32.67 7.72
C LEU A 340 -2.67 -31.58 8.44
N MET A 341 -2.76 -31.59 9.78
CA MET A 341 -2.04 -30.63 10.62
C MET A 341 -0.55 -30.95 10.66
N CYS A 342 0.26 -29.94 10.37
CA CYS A 342 1.72 -29.99 10.40
C CYS A 342 2.26 -28.98 11.41
N SER A 343 3.42 -29.28 12.01
CA SER A 343 4.05 -28.39 12.99
C SER A 343 4.77 -27.22 12.32
N THR A 344 5.24 -27.41 11.09
CA THR A 344 5.98 -26.40 10.34
C THR A 344 5.53 -26.35 8.89
N ARG A 345 5.77 -25.22 8.22
CA ARG A 345 5.50 -25.10 6.79
C ARG A 345 6.38 -26.02 5.94
N GLN A 346 7.59 -26.32 6.39
CA GLN A 346 8.44 -27.30 5.73
C GLN A 346 7.83 -28.72 5.81
N GLU A 347 7.33 -29.11 6.97
CA GLU A 347 6.63 -30.39 7.14
C GLU A 347 5.37 -30.44 6.27
N MET A 348 4.63 -29.35 6.14
CA MET A 348 3.47 -29.23 5.28
C MET A 348 3.83 -29.49 3.81
N MET A 349 4.90 -28.88 3.30
CA MET A 349 5.39 -29.11 1.93
C MET A 349 5.88 -30.54 1.73
N GLU A 350 6.59 -31.10 2.72
CA GLU A 350 7.04 -32.49 2.73
C GLU A 350 5.86 -33.48 2.74
N ALA A 351 4.76 -33.14 3.40
CA ALA A 351 3.56 -34.00 3.39
C ALA A 351 2.97 -34.12 1.99
N VAL A 352 2.95 -33.00 1.23
CA VAL A 352 2.54 -33.04 -0.19
C VAL A 352 3.53 -33.86 -1.02
N ARG A 353 4.83 -33.62 -0.88
CA ARG A 353 5.86 -34.38 -1.62
C ARG A 353 5.76 -35.86 -1.38
N LYS A 354 5.52 -36.28 -0.14
CA LYS A 354 5.39 -37.71 0.25
C LYS A 354 4.01 -38.32 -0.04
N GLY A 355 3.08 -37.56 -0.62
CA GLY A 355 1.73 -38.04 -0.93
C GLY A 355 0.82 -38.25 0.28
N LYS A 356 1.15 -37.66 1.44
CA LYS A 356 0.29 -37.65 2.63
C LYS A 356 -0.82 -36.59 2.53
N ALA A 357 -0.62 -35.59 1.69
CA ALA A 357 -1.61 -34.59 1.32
C ALA A 357 -1.57 -34.38 -0.21
N ASP A 358 -2.70 -33.96 -0.76
CA ASP A 358 -2.84 -33.69 -2.19
C ASP A 358 -2.35 -32.28 -2.54
N ALA A 359 -2.54 -31.32 -1.63
CA ALA A 359 -2.17 -29.95 -1.82
C ALA A 359 -1.73 -29.26 -0.52
N ALA A 360 -0.99 -28.17 -0.68
CA ALA A 360 -0.73 -27.15 0.33
C ALA A 360 -0.88 -25.77 -0.28
N PHE A 361 -1.35 -24.80 0.50
CA PHE A 361 -1.46 -23.41 0.09
C PHE A 361 -0.46 -22.57 0.88
N VAL A 362 0.49 -21.99 0.17
CA VAL A 362 1.59 -21.21 0.76
C VAL A 362 1.86 -19.96 -0.05
N TYR A 363 2.61 -19.02 0.48
CA TYR A 363 3.05 -17.86 -0.30
C TYR A 363 3.97 -18.31 -1.46
N TYR A 364 3.82 -17.64 -2.60
CA TYR A 364 4.48 -18.00 -3.86
C TYR A 364 5.99 -18.21 -3.71
N TYR A 365 6.72 -17.25 -3.10
CA TYR A 365 8.16 -17.41 -2.96
C TYR A 365 8.58 -18.48 -1.95
N MET A 366 7.72 -18.84 -1.00
CA MET A 366 7.96 -20.00 -0.14
C MET A 366 7.85 -21.28 -0.94
N ALA A 367 6.81 -21.41 -1.78
CA ALA A 367 6.66 -22.53 -2.70
C ALA A 367 7.88 -22.65 -3.63
N GLN A 368 8.28 -21.54 -4.24
CA GLN A 368 9.42 -21.49 -5.15
C GLN A 368 10.73 -21.85 -4.47
N ALA A 369 10.99 -21.33 -3.28
CA ALA A 369 12.19 -21.66 -2.50
C ALA A 369 12.24 -23.17 -2.16
N PHE A 370 11.11 -23.75 -1.77
CA PHE A 370 11.03 -25.18 -1.49
C PHE A 370 11.28 -26.02 -2.75
N VAL A 371 10.59 -25.73 -3.86
CA VAL A 371 10.75 -26.46 -5.13
C VAL A 371 12.18 -26.34 -5.67
N ASN A 372 12.81 -25.17 -5.56
CA ASN A 372 14.19 -24.97 -6.01
C ASN A 372 15.23 -25.67 -5.09
N SER A 373 14.91 -25.89 -3.82
CA SER A 373 15.80 -26.64 -2.91
C SER A 373 15.75 -28.14 -3.13
N ASP A 374 14.69 -28.64 -3.80
CA ASP A 374 14.49 -30.05 -4.10
C ASP A 374 15.02 -30.41 -5.50
N THR A 375 16.32 -30.14 -5.73
CA THR A 375 17.02 -30.45 -7.00
C THR A 375 17.58 -31.89 -7.04
N THR A 376 17.01 -32.81 -6.31
CA THR A 376 17.40 -34.23 -6.35
C THR A 376 16.25 -35.12 -6.88
#